data_0b19aa7fa353804f691465ab35897a20
#
_entry.id   0b19aa7fa353804f691465ab35897a20
#
_cell.length_a   1.000
_cell.length_b   1.000
_cell.length_c   1.000
_cell.angle_alpha   90.00
_cell.angle_beta   90.00
_cell.angle_gamma   90.00
#
_symmetry.space_group_name_H-M   'P 1'
#
loop_
_entity.id
_entity.type
_entity.pdbx_description
1 polymer ?
#
loop_
_entity_poly.entity_id
_entity_poly.type
_entity_poly.pdbx_seq_one_letter_code
_entity_poly.pdbx_strand_id
1 'polypeptide(L)'
;MKQFVYLFAVIIVFTACSNSIEDNKKMAGDFLDLALSANPLEAQELTHPDFKFVFMGNTEISNIPYDRDAYFDYWLPQVVGKLLPTGITLTTTDMIADENGVAVIMEGDAEGINGEYDNKYVFVYKFKDGKIFSIHEYNSDLLVATRLYKNELVKISK
;
A
#
# COMPACT_ATOMS: atom_id res chain seq x y z
N MET A 1 62.04 -7.24 29.69
CA MET A 1 60.64 -6.86 29.95
C MET A 1 59.94 -6.76 28.62
N LYS A 2 59.05 -7.75 28.28
CA LYS A 2 58.29 -7.77 27.04
C LYS A 2 56.92 -7.14 27.32
N GLN A 3 56.63 -5.98 26.73
CA GLN A 3 55.32 -5.35 26.77
C GLN A 3 54.37 -6.06 25.80
N PHE A 4 53.30 -6.68 26.30
CA PHE A 4 52.21 -7.20 25.52
C PHE A 4 51.23 -6.05 25.27
N VAL A 5 51.13 -5.60 24.03
CA VAL A 5 50.08 -4.64 23.59
C VAL A 5 48.86 -5.48 23.22
N TYR A 6 47.82 -5.41 24.06
CA TYR A 6 46.51 -5.98 23.75
C TYR A 6 45.76 -5.01 22.82
N LEU A 7 45.63 -5.41 21.55
CA LEU A 7 44.79 -4.71 20.57
C LEU A 7 43.34 -5.14 20.80
N PHE A 8 42.54 -4.27 21.47
CA PHE A 8 41.09 -4.47 21.57
C PHE A 8 40.46 -4.09 20.23
N ALA A 9 40.10 -5.07 19.41
CA ALA A 9 39.27 -4.87 18.24
C ALA A 9 37.81 -4.65 18.71
N VAL A 10 37.34 -3.42 18.68
CA VAL A 10 35.92 -3.12 18.90
C VAL A 10 35.16 -3.50 17.62
N ILE A 11 34.50 -4.66 17.64
CA ILE A 11 33.57 -5.05 16.58
C ILE A 11 32.29 -4.25 16.81
N ILE A 12 32.13 -3.16 16.05
CA ILE A 12 30.85 -2.43 15.97
C ILE A 12 29.92 -3.30 15.11
N VAL A 13 29.08 -4.08 15.74
CA VAL A 13 27.98 -4.77 15.08
C VAL A 13 26.92 -3.72 14.74
N PHE A 14 26.90 -3.26 13.51
CA PHE A 14 25.74 -2.54 12.98
C PHE A 14 24.59 -3.56 12.86
N THR A 15 23.77 -3.65 13.90
CA THR A 15 22.45 -4.26 13.77
C THR A 15 21.63 -3.32 12.90
N ALA A 16 21.63 -3.56 11.59
CA ALA A 16 20.60 -3.01 10.73
C ALA A 16 19.27 -3.51 11.32
N CYS A 17 18.45 -2.60 11.84
CA CYS A 17 17.08 -2.90 12.22
C CYS A 17 16.31 -3.18 10.92
N SER A 18 16.42 -4.41 10.39
CA SER A 18 15.40 -4.92 9.49
C SER A 18 14.22 -5.34 10.37
N ASN A 19 13.02 -4.80 10.10
CA ASN A 19 11.82 -5.32 10.72
C ASN A 19 11.73 -6.81 10.46
N SER A 20 11.22 -7.56 11.43
CA SER A 20 10.88 -8.96 11.20
C SER A 20 9.77 -9.07 10.14
N ILE A 21 9.62 -10.23 9.52
CA ILE A 21 8.50 -10.50 8.59
C ILE A 21 7.17 -10.24 9.29
N GLU A 22 7.05 -10.59 10.57
CA GLU A 22 5.83 -10.38 11.36
C GLU A 22 5.55 -8.88 11.63
N ASP A 23 6.59 -8.07 11.87
CA ASP A 23 6.41 -6.61 12.00
C ASP A 23 5.94 -6.00 10.69
N ASN A 24 6.51 -6.43 9.56
CA ASN A 24 6.09 -5.99 8.23
C ASN A 24 4.65 -6.40 7.91
N LYS A 25 4.24 -7.62 8.26
CA LYS A 25 2.85 -8.08 8.11
C LYS A 25 1.89 -7.23 8.94
N LYS A 26 2.23 -6.99 10.20
CA LYS A 26 1.42 -6.13 11.06
C LYS A 26 1.29 -4.73 10.48
N MET A 27 2.40 -4.11 10.08
CA MET A 27 2.41 -2.77 9.49
C MET A 27 1.58 -2.69 8.20
N ALA A 28 1.69 -3.70 7.31
CA ALA A 28 0.92 -3.76 6.08
C ALA A 28 -0.58 -3.97 6.35
N GLY A 29 -0.93 -4.78 7.37
CA GLY A 29 -2.32 -5.03 7.75
C GLY A 29 -3.00 -3.78 8.33
N ASP A 30 -2.29 -3.04 9.19
CA ASP A 30 -2.84 -1.85 9.85
C ASP A 30 -2.89 -0.61 8.91
N PHE A 31 -2.05 -0.57 7.88
CA PHE A 31 -1.83 0.65 7.10
C PHE A 31 -3.09 1.20 6.44
N LEU A 32 -3.90 0.37 5.78
CA LEU A 32 -5.08 0.84 5.05
C LEU A 32 -6.18 1.31 6.01
N ASP A 33 -6.38 0.63 7.12
CA ASP A 33 -7.35 1.05 8.14
C ASP A 33 -6.97 2.43 8.70
N LEU A 34 -5.68 2.67 8.95
CA LEU A 34 -5.18 3.96 9.39
C LEU A 34 -5.27 5.02 8.29
N ALA A 35 -4.90 4.69 7.05
CA ALA A 35 -4.90 5.61 5.92
C ALA A 35 -6.30 6.09 5.53
N LEU A 36 -7.32 5.22 5.67
CA LEU A 36 -8.71 5.52 5.39
C LEU A 36 -9.48 6.06 6.61
N SER A 37 -8.82 6.18 7.75
CA SER A 37 -9.41 6.74 8.97
C SER A 37 -9.60 8.27 8.86
N ALA A 38 -10.31 8.85 9.83
CA ALA A 38 -10.48 10.29 9.92
C ALA A 38 -9.16 11.06 10.23
N ASN A 39 -8.12 10.35 10.68
CA ASN A 39 -6.79 10.91 10.96
C ASN A 39 -5.70 10.06 10.32
N PRO A 40 -5.33 10.27 9.05
CA PRO A 40 -4.35 9.45 8.35
C PRO A 40 -2.88 9.72 8.75
N LEU A 41 -2.62 10.61 9.73
CA LEU A 41 -1.25 10.94 10.16
C LEU A 41 -0.50 9.71 10.68
N GLU A 42 -1.18 8.80 11.38
CA GLU A 42 -0.55 7.56 11.87
C GLU A 42 -0.10 6.66 10.71
N ALA A 43 -0.91 6.55 9.66
CA ALA A 43 -0.51 5.85 8.45
C ALA A 43 0.69 6.54 7.76
N GLN A 44 0.68 7.87 7.72
CA GLN A 44 1.79 8.64 7.16
C GLN A 44 3.11 8.40 7.91
N GLU A 45 3.07 8.24 9.22
CA GLU A 45 4.25 7.93 10.04
C GLU A 45 4.83 6.53 9.74
N LEU A 46 4.03 5.59 9.25
CA LEU A 46 4.49 4.27 8.84
C LEU A 46 5.24 4.28 7.50
N THR A 47 5.13 5.36 6.71
CA THR A 47 5.74 5.45 5.38
C THR A 47 7.16 6.03 5.41
N HIS A 48 8.01 5.51 4.52
CA HIS A 48 9.35 6.03 4.28
C HIS A 48 9.27 7.44 3.63
N PRO A 49 10.24 8.36 3.84
CA PRO A 49 10.26 9.67 3.14
C PRO A 49 10.20 9.56 1.62
N ASP A 50 10.82 8.53 1.02
CA ASP A 50 10.80 8.25 -0.42
C ASP A 50 9.64 7.33 -0.84
N PHE A 51 8.57 7.25 -0.04
CA PHE A 51 7.40 6.40 -0.31
C PHE A 51 6.82 6.63 -1.71
N LYS A 52 6.36 5.55 -2.33
CA LYS A 52 5.62 5.57 -3.60
C LYS A 52 4.41 4.65 -3.54
N PHE A 53 3.29 5.17 -3.99
CA PHE A 53 2.08 4.40 -4.27
C PHE A 53 1.84 4.34 -5.78
N VAL A 54 1.44 3.19 -6.28
CA VAL A 54 1.04 3.01 -7.68
C VAL A 54 -0.22 2.16 -7.76
N PHE A 55 -1.26 2.70 -8.35
CA PHE A 55 -2.45 1.97 -8.74
C PHE A 55 -2.15 1.24 -10.07
N MET A 56 -2.14 -0.08 -10.03
CA MET A 56 -1.69 -0.92 -11.14
C MET A 56 -2.87 -1.30 -12.03
N GLY A 57 -2.75 -1.10 -13.34
CA GLY A 57 -3.81 -1.46 -14.27
C GLY A 57 -3.70 -0.75 -15.61
N ASN A 58 -4.84 -0.65 -16.32
CA ASN A 58 -4.95 -0.03 -17.64
C ASN A 58 -6.08 1.00 -17.71
N THR A 59 -6.41 1.62 -16.59
CA THR A 59 -7.39 2.71 -16.50
C THR A 59 -6.70 4.07 -16.51
N GLU A 60 -7.47 5.15 -16.55
CA GLU A 60 -6.98 6.54 -16.61
C GLU A 60 -6.11 6.94 -15.42
N ILE A 61 -6.30 6.30 -14.25
CA ILE A 61 -5.55 6.55 -13.03
C ILE A 61 -4.40 5.57 -12.81
N SER A 62 -4.23 4.61 -13.72
CA SER A 62 -3.26 3.52 -13.54
C SER A 62 -1.83 3.94 -13.87
N ASN A 63 -0.87 3.30 -13.19
CA ASN A 63 0.57 3.40 -13.46
C ASN A 63 1.17 4.80 -13.22
N ILE A 64 0.47 5.66 -12.50
CA ILE A 64 0.97 6.97 -12.06
C ILE A 64 1.58 6.79 -10.66
N PRO A 65 2.87 7.10 -10.46
CA PRO A 65 3.47 7.03 -9.14
C PRO A 65 3.09 8.29 -8.33
N TYR A 66 2.45 8.07 -7.19
CA TYR A 66 2.19 9.10 -6.19
C TYR A 66 3.26 9.00 -5.10
N ASP A 67 3.93 10.10 -4.80
CA ASP A 67 4.80 10.17 -3.64
C ASP A 67 3.97 10.27 -2.34
N ARG A 68 4.66 10.35 -1.21
CA ARG A 68 4.03 10.37 0.11
C ARG A 68 2.98 11.47 0.24
N ASP A 69 3.34 12.70 -0.10
CA ASP A 69 2.44 13.85 0.04
C ASP A 69 1.28 13.75 -0.96
N ALA A 70 1.56 13.40 -2.21
CA ALA A 70 0.52 13.19 -3.22
C ALA A 70 -0.44 12.03 -2.88
N TYR A 71 0.02 10.98 -2.20
CA TYR A 71 -0.86 9.91 -1.75
C TYR A 71 -1.85 10.40 -0.68
N PHE A 72 -1.38 11.09 0.36
CA PHE A 72 -2.23 11.53 1.46
C PHE A 72 -3.06 12.79 1.14
N ASP A 73 -2.50 13.75 0.40
CA ASP A 73 -3.14 15.04 0.14
C ASP A 73 -3.98 15.06 -1.16
N TYR A 74 -3.72 14.14 -2.08
CA TYR A 74 -4.43 14.09 -3.36
C TYR A 74 -5.12 12.75 -3.61
N TRP A 75 -4.38 11.60 -3.62
CA TRP A 75 -4.96 10.30 -3.96
C TRP A 75 -6.12 9.93 -3.03
N LEU A 76 -5.92 9.93 -1.73
CA LEU A 76 -6.97 9.58 -0.79
C LEU A 76 -8.19 10.53 -0.85
N PRO A 77 -8.05 11.85 -0.70
CA PRO A 77 -9.23 12.74 -0.67
C PRO A 77 -9.80 13.05 -2.05
N GLN A 78 -8.99 13.17 -3.09
CA GLN A 78 -9.43 13.66 -4.40
C GLN A 78 -9.73 12.54 -5.39
N VAL A 79 -9.12 11.34 -5.25
CA VAL A 79 -9.43 10.19 -6.09
C VAL A 79 -10.36 9.25 -5.34
N VAL A 80 -9.90 8.62 -4.27
CA VAL A 80 -10.70 7.65 -3.51
C VAL A 80 -11.96 8.31 -2.94
N GLY A 81 -11.83 9.42 -2.21
CA GLY A 81 -12.97 10.09 -1.57
C GLY A 81 -14.02 10.64 -2.53
N LYS A 82 -13.65 10.98 -3.78
CA LYS A 82 -14.64 11.41 -4.80
C LYS A 82 -15.30 10.25 -5.52
N LEU A 83 -14.57 9.17 -5.74
CA LEU A 83 -15.07 8.01 -6.47
C LEU A 83 -15.88 7.07 -5.57
N LEU A 84 -15.57 7.05 -4.27
CA LEU A 84 -16.23 6.27 -3.22
C LEU A 84 -16.74 7.20 -2.12
N PRO A 85 -17.80 7.99 -2.36
CA PRO A 85 -18.22 9.07 -1.47
C PRO A 85 -18.73 8.59 -0.11
N THR A 86 -19.13 7.33 0.02
CA THR A 86 -19.53 6.70 1.29
C THR A 86 -18.40 5.93 1.97
N GLY A 87 -17.19 5.96 1.38
CA GLY A 87 -16.04 5.18 1.83
C GLY A 87 -16.04 3.76 1.29
N ILE A 88 -15.12 2.97 1.79
CA ILE A 88 -14.95 1.54 1.47
C ILE A 88 -14.63 0.78 2.75
N THR A 89 -15.26 -0.40 2.91
CA THR A 89 -14.86 -1.36 3.94
C THR A 89 -13.93 -2.39 3.30
N LEU A 90 -12.72 -2.51 3.81
CA LEU A 90 -11.73 -3.49 3.35
C LEU A 90 -11.62 -4.62 4.37
N THR A 91 -11.70 -5.87 3.90
CA THR A 91 -11.55 -7.06 4.74
C THR A 91 -10.36 -7.86 4.25
N THR A 92 -9.33 -8.03 5.08
CA THR A 92 -8.19 -8.90 4.78
C THR A 92 -8.63 -10.36 4.77
N THR A 93 -8.41 -11.05 3.66
CA THR A 93 -8.73 -12.48 3.51
C THR A 93 -7.52 -13.37 3.64
N ASP A 94 -6.33 -12.86 3.24
CA ASP A 94 -5.06 -13.59 3.35
C ASP A 94 -3.86 -12.62 3.30
N MET A 95 -2.68 -13.11 3.70
CA MET A 95 -1.44 -12.36 3.71
C MET A 95 -0.24 -13.26 3.41
N ILE A 96 0.51 -12.97 2.37
CA ILE A 96 1.73 -13.68 1.99
C ILE A 96 2.91 -12.75 2.25
N ALA A 97 3.93 -13.22 2.97
CA ALA A 97 5.08 -12.42 3.33
C ALA A 97 6.38 -13.21 3.30
N ASP A 98 7.45 -12.53 2.85
CA ASP A 98 8.83 -13.00 2.91
C ASP A 98 9.79 -11.82 3.19
N GLU A 99 11.09 -12.05 3.06
CA GLU A 99 12.12 -11.01 3.23
C GLU A 99 12.03 -9.88 2.17
N ASN A 100 11.30 -10.09 1.08
CA ASN A 100 11.16 -9.12 -0.01
C ASN A 100 9.94 -8.22 0.15
N GLY A 101 8.96 -8.59 0.99
CA GLY A 101 7.77 -7.78 1.23
C GLY A 101 6.55 -8.54 1.70
N VAL A 102 5.40 -7.86 1.63
CA VAL A 102 4.10 -8.40 2.03
C VAL A 102 3.10 -8.18 0.91
N ALA A 103 2.35 -9.21 0.56
CA ALA A 103 1.16 -9.11 -0.27
C ALA A 103 -0.07 -9.31 0.63
N VAL A 104 -0.92 -8.30 0.73
CA VAL A 104 -2.19 -8.34 1.46
C VAL A 104 -3.31 -8.55 0.46
N ILE A 105 -4.09 -9.61 0.63
CA ILE A 105 -5.23 -9.94 -0.21
C ILE A 105 -6.49 -9.51 0.53
N MET A 106 -7.32 -8.69 -0.13
CA MET A 106 -8.49 -8.08 0.50
C MET A 106 -9.73 -8.14 -0.39
N GLU A 107 -10.88 -8.11 0.24
CA GLU A 107 -12.16 -7.85 -0.39
C GLU A 107 -12.67 -6.49 0.07
N GLY A 108 -13.20 -5.70 -0.86
CA GLY A 108 -13.79 -4.40 -0.60
C GLY A 108 -15.28 -4.41 -0.84
N ASP A 109 -16.02 -3.74 0.06
CA ASP A 109 -17.44 -3.46 -0.03
C ASP A 109 -17.61 -1.94 -0.07
N ALA A 110 -18.12 -1.43 -1.20
CA ALA A 110 -18.30 0.00 -1.42
C ALA A 110 -19.39 0.31 -2.45
N GLU A 111 -19.97 1.51 -2.33
CA GLU A 111 -20.76 2.12 -3.39
C GLU A 111 -19.90 3.15 -4.15
N GLY A 112 -19.63 2.86 -5.41
CA GLY A 112 -18.97 3.80 -6.31
C GLY A 112 -19.96 4.83 -6.85
N ILE A 113 -19.45 5.91 -7.47
CA ILE A 113 -20.33 6.96 -8.05
C ILE A 113 -21.24 6.47 -9.17
N ASN A 114 -21.06 5.24 -9.67
CA ASN A 114 -21.88 4.61 -10.73
C ASN A 114 -22.36 3.22 -10.35
N GLY A 115 -22.58 2.94 -9.07
CA GLY A 115 -23.13 1.69 -8.54
C GLY A 115 -22.14 0.84 -7.76
N GLU A 116 -22.60 -0.31 -7.31
CA GLU A 116 -21.89 -1.25 -6.46
C GLU A 116 -20.47 -1.53 -6.94
N TYR A 117 -19.48 -1.37 -6.04
CA TYR A 117 -18.06 -1.48 -6.31
C TYR A 117 -17.40 -2.49 -5.36
N ASP A 118 -17.96 -3.69 -5.27
CA ASP A 118 -17.40 -4.79 -4.50
C ASP A 118 -16.21 -5.40 -5.24
N ASN A 119 -15.03 -4.90 -4.94
CA ASN A 119 -13.83 -5.27 -5.67
C ASN A 119 -12.91 -6.16 -4.83
N LYS A 120 -11.97 -6.82 -5.49
CA LYS A 120 -10.93 -7.63 -4.86
C LYS A 120 -9.58 -7.00 -5.12
N TYR A 121 -8.73 -7.03 -4.09
CA TYR A 121 -7.47 -6.31 -4.09
C TYR A 121 -6.30 -7.22 -3.74
N VAL A 122 -5.15 -6.91 -4.31
CA VAL A 122 -3.84 -7.32 -3.80
C VAL A 122 -2.98 -6.07 -3.64
N PHE A 123 -2.62 -5.76 -2.41
CA PHE A 123 -1.68 -4.69 -2.10
C PHE A 123 -0.31 -5.30 -1.86
N VAL A 124 0.68 -4.94 -2.67
CA VAL A 124 2.06 -5.42 -2.54
C VAL A 124 2.92 -4.34 -1.90
N TYR A 125 3.37 -4.61 -0.68
CA TYR A 125 4.18 -3.71 0.13
C TYR A 125 5.66 -4.06 0.03
N LYS A 126 6.50 -3.04 -0.12
CA LYS A 126 7.96 -3.13 0.06
C LYS A 126 8.38 -2.24 1.22
N PHE A 127 9.42 -2.66 1.92
CA PHE A 127 9.89 -1.98 3.12
C PHE A 127 11.35 -1.52 2.95
N LYS A 128 11.69 -0.41 3.57
CA LYS A 128 13.03 0.14 3.64
C LYS A 128 13.18 0.88 4.96
N ASP A 129 14.29 0.65 5.65
CA ASP A 129 14.62 1.29 6.92
C ASP A 129 13.48 1.20 7.96
N GLY A 130 12.79 0.04 8.00
CA GLY A 130 11.71 -0.24 8.93
C GLY A 130 10.39 0.47 8.63
N LYS A 131 10.21 1.02 7.43
CA LYS A 131 9.00 1.73 6.98
C LYS A 131 8.51 1.22 5.63
N ILE A 132 7.23 1.47 5.32
CA ILE A 132 6.64 1.16 4.02
C ILE A 132 7.29 2.06 2.97
N PHE A 133 8.03 1.45 2.05
CA PHE A 133 8.72 2.17 0.98
C PHE A 133 7.88 2.28 -0.29
N SER A 134 7.14 1.24 -0.64
CA SER A 134 6.20 1.32 -1.76
C SER A 134 4.99 0.41 -1.57
N ILE A 135 3.89 0.81 -2.20
CA ILE A 135 2.67 0.02 -2.32
C ILE A 135 2.27 -0.02 -3.79
N HIS A 136 2.06 -1.23 -4.31
CA HIS A 136 1.40 -1.44 -5.59
C HIS A 136 0.04 -2.07 -5.34
N GLU A 137 -1.03 -1.40 -5.78
CA GLU A 137 -2.40 -1.87 -5.67
C GLU A 137 -2.85 -2.51 -6.97
N TYR A 138 -3.29 -3.75 -6.91
CA TYR A 138 -3.91 -4.48 -8.02
C TYR A 138 -5.37 -4.77 -7.70
N ASN A 139 -6.25 -4.57 -8.67
CA ASN A 139 -7.69 -4.83 -8.54
C ASN A 139 -8.34 -5.10 -9.92
N SER A 140 -9.68 -5.08 -9.98
CA SER A 140 -10.39 -5.28 -11.24
C SER A 140 -10.54 -3.98 -12.02
N ASP A 141 -9.74 -3.78 -13.07
CA ASP A 141 -9.88 -2.67 -14.03
C ASP A 141 -11.29 -2.55 -14.59
N LEU A 142 -11.99 -3.68 -14.74
CA LEU A 142 -13.35 -3.71 -15.23
C LEU A 142 -14.31 -2.96 -14.31
N LEU A 143 -14.23 -3.23 -13.01
CA LEU A 143 -15.07 -2.54 -12.01
C LEU A 143 -14.66 -1.07 -11.89
N VAL A 144 -13.37 -0.76 -11.91
CA VAL A 144 -12.89 0.63 -11.94
C VAL A 144 -13.49 1.36 -13.13
N ALA A 145 -13.32 0.85 -14.35
CA ALA A 145 -13.82 1.49 -15.56
C ALA A 145 -15.33 1.72 -15.54
N THR A 146 -16.13 0.73 -15.11
CA THR A 146 -17.59 0.78 -15.20
C THR A 146 -18.23 1.46 -13.99
N ARG A 147 -17.72 1.25 -12.76
CA ARG A 147 -18.34 1.74 -11.52
C ARG A 147 -17.80 3.08 -11.06
N LEU A 148 -16.57 3.42 -11.45
CA LEU A 148 -15.94 4.69 -11.07
C LEU A 148 -15.86 5.69 -12.25
N TYR A 149 -15.72 5.22 -13.50
CA TYR A 149 -15.51 6.08 -14.68
C TYR A 149 -16.61 6.00 -15.74
N LYS A 150 -17.76 5.38 -15.46
CA LYS A 150 -18.95 5.29 -16.36
C LYS A 150 -18.69 4.66 -17.72
N ASN A 151 -17.62 3.87 -17.88
CA ASN A 151 -17.41 3.16 -19.13
C ASN A 151 -18.46 2.05 -19.29
N GLU A 152 -18.89 1.81 -20.53
CA GLU A 152 -19.84 0.75 -20.87
C GLU A 152 -19.13 -0.40 -21.57
N LEU A 153 -19.56 -1.62 -21.26
CA LEU A 153 -19.12 -2.80 -21.99
C LEU A 153 -20.01 -3.03 -23.22
N VAL A 154 -19.41 -3.00 -24.39
CA VAL A 154 -20.11 -3.30 -25.64
C VAL A 154 -19.74 -4.69 -26.13
N LYS A 155 -20.74 -5.57 -26.31
CA LYS A 155 -20.53 -6.89 -26.90
C LYS A 155 -20.23 -6.72 -28.38
N ILE A 156 -19.03 -7.10 -28.81
CA ILE A 156 -18.66 -7.10 -30.22
C ILE A 156 -19.33 -8.33 -30.86
N SER A 157 -20.29 -8.09 -31.75
CA SER A 157 -20.81 -9.15 -32.65
C SER A 157 -19.76 -9.47 -33.73
N LYS A 158 -19.41 -10.73 -33.82
CA LYS A 158 -18.55 -11.23 -34.93
C LYS A 158 -19.31 -11.23 -36.24
#